data_fdeaa52644e49c1661cd13dfdefa80b0
#
_entry.id   fdeaa52644e49c1661cd13dfdefa80b0
#
_cell.length_a   1.000
_cell.length_b   1.000
_cell.length_c   1.000
_cell.angle_alpha   90.00
_cell.angle_beta   90.00
_cell.angle_gamma   90.00
#
_symmetry.space_group_name_H-M   'P 1'
#
loop_
_entity.id
_entity.type
_entity.pdbx_description
1 polymer ?
#
loop_
_entity_poly.entity_id
_entity_poly.type
_entity_poly.pdbx_seq_one_letter_code
_entity_poly.pdbx_strand_id
1 'polypeptide(L)'
;MEKNTLIQSPVSLQRRRLLLAGGALLLSPSLALAGAQREETLSDDVASVMRGSINNVNPPRLVFASAQEGERWLSAMSSRLARYVPDEGERRRLLVNIQYEASRAGLDPQVVLGLIEVESAFRQYAISGVGARGLMQVMPFWKNYIGKPSHLFDIRTNLRYGCTILRHYNNLENGNLYRALARFNGSLGSGKYPNAVLGAWRNRWQWG
;
A
#
# COMPACT_ATOMS: atom_id res chain seq x y z
N MET A 1 -9.24 86.59 5.50
CA MET A 1 -9.06 85.75 4.29
C MET A 1 -7.66 85.14 4.38
N GLU A 2 -7.54 84.00 5.01
CA GLU A 2 -6.26 83.31 5.17
C GLU A 2 -6.40 81.85 4.82
N LYS A 3 -5.61 81.43 3.87
CA LYS A 3 -5.59 80.07 3.38
C LYS A 3 -4.70 79.25 4.26
N ASN A 4 -5.23 78.30 5.02
CA ASN A 4 -4.45 77.34 5.77
C ASN A 4 -4.11 76.13 4.87
N THR A 5 -2.85 76.04 4.52
CA THR A 5 -2.25 74.91 3.79
C THR A 5 -1.79 73.85 4.80
N LEU A 6 -2.46 72.74 4.90
CA LEU A 6 -2.03 71.59 5.72
C LEU A 6 -0.95 70.79 4.98
N ILE A 7 0.23 70.79 5.54
CA ILE A 7 1.38 70.02 5.11
C ILE A 7 1.15 68.56 5.51
N GLN A 8 1.01 67.68 4.54
CA GLN A 8 1.02 66.21 4.77
C GLN A 8 2.46 65.74 4.77
N SER A 9 2.91 65.21 5.87
CA SER A 9 4.20 64.50 5.99
C SER A 9 4.11 63.11 5.37
N PRO A 10 5.14 62.65 4.65
CA PRO A 10 5.16 61.31 4.08
C PRO A 10 5.45 60.25 5.15
N VAL A 11 4.47 59.44 5.48
CA VAL A 11 4.63 58.25 6.31
C VAL A 11 5.38 57.18 5.50
N SER A 12 6.55 56.83 6.01
CA SER A 12 7.56 55.98 5.39
C SER A 12 7.01 54.61 4.93
N LEU A 13 7.31 54.28 3.68
CA LEU A 13 7.07 53.00 2.97
C LEU A 13 7.97 51.84 3.48
N GLN A 14 8.57 51.95 4.65
CA GLN A 14 9.56 50.99 5.15
C GLN A 14 9.05 49.96 6.17
N ARG A 15 7.75 49.91 6.46
CA ARG A 15 7.20 48.93 7.43
C ARG A 15 6.38 47.78 6.82
N ARG A 16 6.43 47.54 5.53
CA ARG A 16 5.65 46.48 4.84
C ARG A 16 6.49 45.30 4.27
N ARG A 17 7.73 45.17 4.69
CA ARG A 17 8.61 44.08 4.13
C ARG A 17 9.08 43.03 5.15
N LEU A 18 8.41 42.84 6.26
CA LEU A 18 8.87 41.91 7.32
C LEU A 18 7.77 41.01 7.89
N LEU A 19 6.87 40.47 7.07
CA LEU A 19 5.92 39.42 7.50
C LEU A 19 5.55 38.46 6.36
N LEU A 20 6.51 38.00 5.54
CA LEU A 20 6.29 36.91 4.57
C LEU A 20 7.44 35.91 4.57
N ALA A 21 7.95 35.59 5.77
CA ALA A 21 8.83 34.44 5.98
C ALA A 21 8.18 33.48 6.99
N GLY A 22 6.87 33.27 6.87
CA GLY A 22 6.13 32.20 7.50
C GLY A 22 6.31 30.94 6.65
N GLY A 23 7.15 30.00 7.11
CA GLY A 23 7.44 28.76 6.44
C GLY A 23 6.18 28.01 6.07
N ALA A 24 5.85 27.95 4.80
CA ALA A 24 5.03 26.90 4.25
C ALA A 24 5.87 25.63 4.38
N LEU A 25 5.72 24.90 5.48
CA LEU A 25 5.96 23.47 5.52
C LEU A 25 5.06 22.89 4.45
N LEU A 26 5.61 22.75 3.25
CA LEU A 26 5.07 21.90 2.21
C LEU A 26 5.11 20.48 2.79
N LEU A 27 4.03 20.10 3.47
CA LEU A 27 3.60 18.72 3.55
C LEU A 27 3.43 18.28 2.09
N SER A 28 4.54 17.88 1.48
CA SER A 28 4.48 17.16 0.22
C SER A 28 3.55 15.98 0.50
N PRO A 29 2.35 15.90 -0.11
CA PRO A 29 1.64 14.65 -0.11
C PRO A 29 2.65 13.69 -0.74
N SER A 30 3.10 12.70 0.04
CA SER A 30 3.72 11.53 -0.54
C SER A 30 2.70 11.06 -1.59
N LEU A 31 2.97 11.37 -2.85
CA LEU A 31 2.28 10.77 -3.98
C LEU A 31 2.49 9.28 -3.77
N ALA A 32 1.53 8.66 -3.10
CA ALA A 32 1.43 7.22 -3.10
C ALA A 32 1.56 6.86 -4.57
N LEU A 33 2.54 6.03 -4.90
CA LEU A 33 2.71 5.43 -6.22
C LEU A 33 1.58 4.43 -6.40
N ALA A 34 0.35 4.89 -6.16
CA ALA A 34 -0.86 4.10 -6.30
C ALA A 34 -0.96 3.73 -7.77
N GLY A 35 -0.63 2.48 -8.03
CA GLY A 35 -0.58 1.95 -9.37
C GLY A 35 -1.96 1.92 -10.00
N ALA A 36 -1.97 2.19 -11.27
CA ALA A 36 -3.09 1.89 -12.13
C ALA A 36 -2.92 0.44 -12.63
N GLN A 37 -3.31 -0.54 -11.82
CA GLN A 37 -3.49 -1.91 -12.34
C GLN A 37 -4.33 -1.80 -13.61
N ARG A 38 -3.85 -2.35 -14.71
CA ARG A 38 -4.59 -2.34 -15.97
C ARG A 38 -5.59 -3.49 -15.97
N GLU A 39 -6.79 -3.23 -16.48
CA GLU A 39 -7.75 -4.27 -16.76
C GLU A 39 -7.22 -5.10 -17.92
N GLU A 40 -6.86 -6.35 -17.65
CA GLU A 40 -6.44 -7.33 -18.66
C GLU A 40 -7.53 -8.39 -18.75
N THR A 41 -7.91 -8.76 -19.98
CA THR A 41 -8.85 -9.87 -20.18
C THR A 41 -8.18 -11.17 -19.75
N LEU A 42 -8.72 -11.79 -18.70
CA LEU A 42 -8.27 -13.10 -18.24
C LEU A 42 -8.90 -14.20 -19.09
N SER A 43 -8.13 -15.25 -19.37
CA SER A 43 -8.73 -16.48 -19.88
C SER A 43 -9.64 -17.11 -18.82
N ASP A 44 -10.67 -17.85 -19.26
CA ASP A 44 -11.63 -18.49 -18.35
C ASP A 44 -10.96 -19.43 -17.36
N ASP A 45 -9.91 -20.13 -17.77
CA ASP A 45 -9.13 -21.02 -16.91
C ASP A 45 -8.42 -20.23 -15.78
N VAL A 46 -7.76 -19.12 -16.11
CA VAL A 46 -7.10 -18.25 -15.13
C VAL A 46 -8.12 -17.66 -14.17
N ALA A 47 -9.23 -17.14 -14.68
CA ALA A 47 -10.30 -16.59 -13.86
C ALA A 47 -10.90 -17.65 -12.92
N SER A 48 -11.03 -18.90 -13.38
CA SER A 48 -11.51 -20.04 -12.58
C SER A 48 -10.55 -20.36 -11.42
N VAL A 49 -9.25 -20.47 -11.70
CA VAL A 49 -8.22 -20.72 -10.68
C VAL A 49 -8.21 -19.59 -9.64
N MET A 50 -8.29 -18.34 -10.07
CA MET A 50 -8.34 -17.19 -9.17
C MET A 50 -9.62 -17.21 -8.32
N ARG A 51 -10.80 -17.51 -8.89
CA ARG A 51 -12.05 -17.69 -8.13
C ARG A 51 -11.95 -18.78 -7.07
N GLY A 52 -11.36 -19.93 -7.41
CA GLY A 52 -11.11 -21.01 -6.45
C GLY A 52 -10.25 -20.56 -5.29
N SER A 53 -9.21 -19.77 -5.54
CA SER A 53 -8.35 -19.20 -4.51
C SER A 53 -9.08 -18.23 -3.58
N ILE A 54 -9.99 -17.41 -4.11
CA ILE A 54 -10.76 -16.42 -3.35
C ILE A 54 -11.81 -17.08 -2.43
N ASN A 55 -12.39 -18.20 -2.84
CA ASN A 55 -13.48 -18.86 -2.11
C ASN A 55 -13.04 -19.68 -0.89
N ASN A 56 -11.75 -19.77 -0.60
CA ASN A 56 -11.25 -20.48 0.57
C ASN A 56 -11.67 -19.79 1.87
N VAL A 57 -12.44 -20.47 2.71
CA VAL A 57 -13.03 -19.94 3.97
C VAL A 57 -12.24 -20.29 5.22
N ASN A 58 -11.12 -21.02 5.13
CA ASN A 58 -10.32 -21.39 6.29
C ASN A 58 -9.90 -20.15 7.09
N PRO A 59 -9.99 -20.18 8.45
CA PRO A 59 -9.60 -19.04 9.27
C PRO A 59 -8.07 -18.75 9.11
N PRO A 60 -7.67 -17.48 9.15
CA PRO A 60 -6.27 -17.11 9.10
C PRO A 60 -5.51 -17.66 10.31
N ARG A 61 -4.33 -18.20 10.06
CA ARG A 61 -3.39 -18.71 11.08
C ARG A 61 -1.96 -18.52 10.61
N LEU A 62 -1.02 -18.50 11.54
CA LEU A 62 0.40 -18.49 11.17
C LEU A 62 0.79 -19.83 10.53
N VAL A 63 1.54 -19.76 9.44
CA VAL A 63 2.02 -20.92 8.67
C VAL A 63 3.54 -20.94 8.76
N PHE A 64 4.06 -21.65 9.76
CA PHE A 64 5.49 -21.84 10.04
C PHE A 64 5.76 -23.31 10.37
N ALA A 65 7.04 -23.72 10.34
CA ALA A 65 7.45 -25.07 10.72
C ALA A 65 7.16 -25.38 12.21
N SER A 66 7.18 -24.34 13.07
CA SER A 66 6.83 -24.47 14.49
C SER A 66 6.05 -23.23 14.98
N ALA A 67 5.26 -23.43 16.04
CA ALA A 67 4.57 -22.33 16.71
C ALA A 67 5.55 -21.28 17.26
N GLN A 68 6.70 -21.73 17.80
CA GLN A 68 7.73 -20.85 18.35
C GLN A 68 8.34 -19.94 17.26
N GLU A 69 8.58 -20.48 16.07
CA GLU A 69 9.05 -19.68 14.93
C GLU A 69 8.03 -18.62 14.53
N GLY A 70 6.75 -19.01 14.46
CA GLY A 70 5.65 -18.09 14.18
C GLY A 70 5.56 -16.94 15.17
N GLU A 71 5.68 -17.21 16.47
CA GLU A 71 5.65 -16.16 17.50
C GLU A 71 6.90 -15.26 17.43
N ARG A 72 8.08 -15.78 17.13
CA ARG A 72 9.29 -14.95 16.92
C ARG A 72 9.11 -14.02 15.73
N TRP A 73 8.61 -14.54 14.61
CA TRP A 73 8.31 -13.75 13.43
C TRP A 73 7.29 -12.65 13.75
N LEU A 74 6.19 -13.02 14.40
CA LEU A 74 5.13 -12.10 14.76
C LEU A 74 5.62 -10.95 15.66
N SER A 75 6.43 -11.28 16.67
CA SER A 75 7.04 -10.28 17.57
C SER A 75 7.94 -9.32 16.79
N ALA A 76 8.83 -9.85 15.93
CA ALA A 76 9.73 -9.03 15.14
C ALA A 76 8.97 -8.09 14.18
N MET A 77 7.96 -8.62 13.47
CA MET A 77 7.16 -7.83 12.54
C MET A 77 6.25 -6.83 13.26
N SER A 78 5.71 -7.19 14.43
CA SER A 78 4.89 -6.28 15.25
C SER A 78 5.70 -5.06 15.68
N SER A 79 6.92 -5.25 16.15
CA SER A 79 7.81 -4.13 16.52
C SER A 79 8.06 -3.19 15.35
N ARG A 80 8.28 -3.71 14.15
CA ARG A 80 8.52 -2.91 12.94
C ARG A 80 7.25 -2.20 12.45
N LEU A 81 6.09 -2.83 12.65
CA LEU A 81 4.79 -2.30 12.22
C LEU A 81 4.25 -1.22 13.18
N ALA A 82 4.76 -1.11 14.42
CA ALA A 82 4.24 -0.24 15.46
C ALA A 82 4.12 1.24 15.05
N ARG A 83 5.02 1.72 14.20
CA ARG A 83 4.97 3.10 13.68
C ARG A 83 3.81 3.38 12.71
N TYR A 84 3.24 2.34 12.10
CA TYR A 84 2.10 2.46 11.17
C TYR A 84 0.79 2.13 11.86
N VAL A 85 0.78 1.13 12.75
CA VAL A 85 -0.39 0.62 13.45
C VAL A 85 -0.06 0.61 14.95
N PRO A 86 -0.42 1.65 15.73
CA PRO A 86 -0.04 1.78 17.14
C PRO A 86 -0.67 0.71 18.05
N ASP A 87 -1.90 0.24 17.76
CA ASP A 87 -2.58 -0.77 18.55
C ASP A 87 -1.97 -2.17 18.33
N GLU A 88 -1.60 -2.85 19.42
CA GLU A 88 -0.95 -4.15 19.37
C GLU A 88 -1.88 -5.27 18.88
N GLY A 89 -3.13 -5.24 19.30
CA GLY A 89 -4.13 -6.21 18.89
C GLY A 89 -4.43 -6.14 17.40
N GLU A 90 -4.53 -4.91 16.88
CA GLU A 90 -4.67 -4.67 15.44
C GLU A 90 -3.44 -5.12 14.65
N ARG A 91 -2.22 -4.84 15.15
CA ARG A 91 -0.99 -5.33 14.51
C ARG A 91 -0.98 -6.86 14.42
N ARG A 92 -1.26 -7.54 15.54
CA ARG A 92 -1.29 -9.00 15.56
C ARG A 92 -2.30 -9.54 14.56
N ARG A 93 -3.52 -9.03 14.58
CA ARG A 93 -4.57 -9.42 13.63
C ARG A 93 -4.15 -9.21 12.18
N LEU A 94 -3.58 -8.05 11.87
CA LEU A 94 -3.14 -7.70 10.53
C LEU A 94 -2.00 -8.62 10.06
N LEU A 95 -0.98 -8.83 10.87
CA LEU A 95 0.18 -9.66 10.54
C LEU A 95 -0.19 -11.13 10.34
N VAL A 96 -1.09 -11.68 11.16
CA VAL A 96 -1.60 -13.05 10.98
C VAL A 96 -2.31 -13.19 9.62
N ASN A 97 -3.13 -12.21 9.25
CA ASN A 97 -3.82 -12.22 7.95
C ASN A 97 -2.83 -12.08 6.78
N ILE A 98 -1.85 -11.18 6.88
CA ILE A 98 -0.82 -10.99 5.83
C ILE A 98 -0.03 -12.28 5.64
N GLN A 99 0.49 -12.84 6.72
CA GLN A 99 1.30 -14.05 6.66
C GLN A 99 0.50 -15.22 6.07
N TYR A 100 -0.73 -15.41 6.53
CA TYR A 100 -1.60 -16.47 6.02
C TYR A 100 -1.91 -16.31 4.53
N GLU A 101 -2.37 -15.15 4.08
CA GLU A 101 -2.77 -14.96 2.68
C GLU A 101 -1.58 -14.94 1.72
N ALA A 102 -0.43 -14.43 2.15
CA ALA A 102 0.82 -14.49 1.39
C ALA A 102 1.29 -15.94 1.23
N SER A 103 1.41 -16.68 2.34
CA SER A 103 1.83 -18.10 2.31
C SER A 103 0.88 -18.96 1.49
N ARG A 104 -0.44 -18.76 1.65
CA ARG A 104 -1.45 -19.46 0.85
C ARG A 104 -1.28 -19.21 -0.65
N ALA A 105 -0.91 -18.00 -1.04
CA ALA A 105 -0.61 -17.66 -2.43
C ALA A 105 0.80 -18.09 -2.86
N GLY A 106 1.61 -18.70 -1.99
CA GLY A 106 3.00 -19.05 -2.25
C GLY A 106 3.90 -17.83 -2.47
N LEU A 107 3.61 -16.73 -1.78
CA LEU A 107 4.41 -15.50 -1.78
C LEU A 107 5.17 -15.38 -0.46
N ASP A 108 6.30 -14.69 -0.49
CA ASP A 108 7.02 -14.31 0.73
C ASP A 108 6.21 -13.23 1.49
N PRO A 109 5.77 -13.50 2.75
CA PRO A 109 5.03 -12.53 3.56
C PRO A 109 5.78 -11.20 3.76
N GLN A 110 7.11 -11.22 3.78
CA GLN A 110 7.92 -10.03 3.97
C GLN A 110 7.91 -9.14 2.73
N VAL A 111 7.87 -9.74 1.53
CA VAL A 111 7.66 -8.98 0.28
C VAL A 111 6.27 -8.34 0.26
N VAL A 112 5.24 -9.07 0.72
CA VAL A 112 3.87 -8.54 0.81
C VAL A 112 3.80 -7.38 1.82
N LEU A 113 4.52 -7.44 2.95
CA LEU A 113 4.65 -6.32 3.89
C LEU A 113 5.28 -5.09 3.22
N GLY A 114 6.34 -5.28 2.44
CA GLY A 114 6.97 -4.20 1.68
C GLY A 114 6.04 -3.58 0.64
N LEU A 115 5.24 -4.41 -0.03
CA LEU A 115 4.22 -3.95 -0.98
C LEU A 115 3.14 -3.11 -0.27
N ILE A 116 2.57 -3.60 0.83
CA ILE A 116 1.53 -2.88 1.58
C ILE A 116 2.07 -1.53 2.10
N GLU A 117 3.33 -1.49 2.53
CA GLU A 117 3.95 -0.23 2.95
C GLU A 117 3.95 0.80 1.81
N VAL A 118 4.32 0.39 0.60
CA VAL A 118 4.38 1.28 -0.57
C VAL A 118 2.98 1.67 -1.05
N GLU A 119 2.02 0.74 -1.02
CA GLU A 119 0.67 0.95 -1.55
C GLU A 119 -0.20 1.82 -0.64
N SER A 120 -0.18 1.58 0.65
CA SER A 120 -1.13 2.21 1.57
C SER A 120 -0.51 2.75 2.85
N ALA A 121 0.77 2.48 3.12
CA ALA A 121 1.38 2.65 4.44
C ALA A 121 0.50 1.99 5.54
N PHE A 122 0.01 0.77 5.26
CA PHE A 122 -0.88 -0.03 6.12
C PHE A 122 -2.23 0.61 6.44
N ARG A 123 -2.68 1.60 5.68
CA ARG A 123 -4.00 2.23 5.88
C ARG A 123 -5.09 1.36 5.25
N GLN A 124 -5.89 0.73 6.10
CA GLN A 124 -6.96 -0.19 5.70
C GLN A 124 -7.98 0.44 4.74
N TYR A 125 -8.29 1.72 4.92
CA TYR A 125 -9.31 2.44 4.14
C TYR A 125 -8.71 3.38 3.08
N ALA A 126 -7.46 3.13 2.65
CA ALA A 126 -6.84 3.94 1.62
C ALA A 126 -7.58 3.84 0.29
N ILE A 127 -7.73 4.98 -0.38
CA ILE A 127 -8.27 5.09 -1.74
C ILE A 127 -7.30 5.95 -2.54
N SER A 128 -6.86 5.46 -3.72
CA SER A 128 -6.03 6.23 -4.62
C SER A 128 -6.85 7.13 -5.54
N GLY A 129 -6.18 8.07 -6.23
CA GLY A 129 -6.82 8.94 -7.22
C GLY A 129 -7.46 8.19 -8.41
N VAL A 130 -7.03 6.94 -8.66
CA VAL A 130 -7.60 6.07 -9.71
C VAL A 130 -8.61 5.05 -9.15
N GLY A 131 -8.94 5.12 -7.85
CA GLY A 131 -9.95 4.30 -7.22
C GLY A 131 -9.47 2.94 -6.69
N ALA A 132 -8.17 2.68 -6.65
CA ALA A 132 -7.61 1.50 -5.97
C ALA A 132 -7.91 1.55 -4.47
N ARG A 133 -8.15 0.39 -3.82
CA ARG A 133 -8.70 0.33 -2.46
C ARG A 133 -7.91 -0.57 -1.51
N GLY A 134 -7.82 -0.12 -0.28
CA GLY A 134 -7.35 -0.90 0.87
C GLY A 134 -5.85 -1.11 0.93
N LEU A 135 -5.43 -2.07 1.73
CA LEU A 135 -4.03 -2.34 2.09
C LEU A 135 -3.12 -2.55 0.86
N MET A 136 -3.54 -3.40 -0.08
CA MET A 136 -2.80 -3.73 -1.30
C MET A 136 -3.28 -2.95 -2.53
N GLN A 137 -4.08 -1.90 -2.36
CA GLN A 137 -4.60 -1.05 -3.43
C GLN A 137 -5.18 -1.83 -4.61
N VAL A 138 -6.11 -2.72 -4.30
CA VAL A 138 -6.78 -3.56 -5.30
C VAL A 138 -7.77 -2.73 -6.10
N MET A 139 -7.71 -2.83 -7.43
CA MET A 139 -8.64 -2.15 -8.33
C MET A 139 -10.01 -2.83 -8.31
N PRO A 140 -11.12 -2.07 -8.25
CA PRO A 140 -12.48 -2.63 -8.16
C PRO A 140 -12.89 -3.53 -9.33
N PHE A 141 -12.32 -3.39 -10.52
CA PHE A 141 -12.68 -4.22 -11.68
C PHE A 141 -12.33 -5.71 -11.46
N TRP A 142 -11.33 -6.02 -10.63
CA TRP A 142 -10.95 -7.41 -10.33
C TRP A 142 -12.11 -8.24 -9.78
N LYS A 143 -13.06 -7.62 -9.07
CA LYS A 143 -14.27 -8.31 -8.60
C LYS A 143 -15.09 -8.94 -9.72
N ASN A 144 -15.05 -8.38 -10.92
CA ASN A 144 -15.82 -8.87 -12.09
C ASN A 144 -15.26 -10.18 -12.62
N TYR A 145 -13.96 -10.42 -12.42
CA TYR A 145 -13.27 -11.61 -12.92
C TYR A 145 -13.16 -12.74 -11.90
N ILE A 146 -12.94 -12.43 -10.65
CA ILE A 146 -12.50 -13.42 -9.66
C ILE A 146 -13.42 -13.60 -8.46
N GLY A 147 -14.55 -12.92 -8.39
CA GLY A 147 -15.51 -13.20 -7.33
C GLY A 147 -16.46 -12.07 -6.99
N LYS A 148 -17.31 -12.33 -6.00
CA LYS A 148 -18.39 -11.44 -5.56
C LYS A 148 -17.84 -10.05 -5.15
N PRO A 149 -18.66 -8.99 -5.23
CA PRO A 149 -18.34 -7.66 -4.76
C PRO A 149 -18.23 -7.69 -3.22
N SER A 150 -17.15 -8.24 -2.72
CA SER A 150 -16.81 -8.16 -1.32
C SER A 150 -16.16 -6.82 -1.04
N HIS A 151 -16.26 -6.40 0.20
CA HIS A 151 -15.75 -5.11 0.65
C HIS A 151 -14.22 -5.08 0.56
N LEU A 152 -13.65 -4.44 -0.47
CA LEU A 152 -12.19 -4.31 -0.65
C LEU A 152 -11.50 -3.55 0.50
N PHE A 153 -12.25 -3.09 1.49
CA PHE A 153 -11.72 -2.54 2.74
C PHE A 153 -11.69 -3.56 3.89
N ASP A 154 -12.30 -4.74 3.71
CA ASP A 154 -12.08 -5.84 4.63
C ASP A 154 -10.65 -6.37 4.50
N ILE A 155 -9.95 -6.47 5.63
CA ILE A 155 -8.52 -6.82 5.67
C ILE A 155 -8.27 -8.13 4.92
N ARG A 156 -9.00 -9.18 5.27
CA ARG A 156 -8.78 -10.50 4.70
C ARG A 156 -9.11 -10.55 3.22
N THR A 157 -10.22 -9.94 2.83
CA THR A 157 -10.63 -9.86 1.43
C THR A 157 -9.60 -9.13 0.59
N ASN A 158 -9.13 -7.96 1.03
CA ASN A 158 -8.15 -7.17 0.31
C ASN A 158 -6.84 -7.93 0.12
N LEU A 159 -6.31 -8.53 1.19
CA LEU A 159 -5.08 -9.33 1.15
C LEU A 159 -5.23 -10.55 0.24
N ARG A 160 -6.39 -11.23 0.30
CA ARG A 160 -6.67 -12.38 -0.55
C ARG A 160 -6.66 -12.04 -2.02
N TYR A 161 -7.35 -10.96 -2.41
CA TYR A 161 -7.33 -10.47 -3.79
C TYR A 161 -5.94 -10.04 -4.20
N GLY A 162 -5.29 -9.17 -3.43
CA GLY A 162 -3.96 -8.66 -3.74
C GLY A 162 -2.91 -9.74 -3.89
N CYS A 163 -2.85 -10.70 -2.96
CA CYS A 163 -1.91 -11.82 -3.04
C CYS A 163 -2.22 -12.76 -4.23
N THR A 164 -3.50 -13.02 -4.53
CA THR A 164 -3.88 -13.83 -5.69
C THR A 164 -3.48 -13.17 -7.01
N ILE A 165 -3.71 -11.86 -7.13
CA ILE A 165 -3.33 -11.06 -8.31
C ILE A 165 -1.81 -11.03 -8.47
N LEU A 166 -1.07 -10.77 -7.38
CA LEU A 166 0.40 -10.76 -7.44
C LEU A 166 0.97 -12.14 -7.82
N ARG A 167 0.40 -13.22 -7.29
CA ARG A 167 0.78 -14.58 -7.69
C ARG A 167 0.50 -14.82 -9.18
N HIS A 168 -0.67 -14.41 -9.67
CA HIS A 168 -0.98 -14.53 -11.10
C HIS A 168 0.08 -13.81 -11.95
N TYR A 169 0.43 -12.57 -11.63
CA TYR A 169 1.47 -11.86 -12.36
C TYR A 169 2.86 -12.48 -12.20
N ASN A 170 3.17 -13.03 -11.03
CA ASN A 170 4.43 -13.74 -10.84
C ASN A 170 4.53 -15.01 -11.73
N ASN A 171 3.44 -15.71 -11.91
CA ASN A 171 3.36 -16.85 -12.82
C ASN A 171 3.50 -16.39 -14.29
N LEU A 172 2.80 -15.33 -14.71
CA LEU A 172 2.93 -14.75 -16.05
C LEU A 172 4.36 -14.30 -16.39
N GLU A 173 5.09 -13.82 -15.39
CA GLU A 173 6.46 -13.37 -15.54
C GLU A 173 7.50 -14.48 -15.21
N ASN A 174 7.09 -15.76 -15.24
CA ASN A 174 7.92 -16.93 -15.02
C ASN A 174 8.73 -16.87 -13.70
N GLY A 175 8.10 -16.37 -12.63
CA GLY A 175 8.73 -16.20 -11.31
C GLY A 175 9.59 -14.93 -11.17
N ASN A 176 9.68 -14.09 -12.18
CA ASN A 176 10.38 -12.82 -12.08
C ASN A 176 9.56 -11.81 -11.25
N LEU A 177 9.82 -11.82 -9.94
CA LEU A 177 9.11 -10.96 -8.98
C LEU A 177 9.22 -9.47 -9.30
N TYR A 178 10.36 -9.01 -9.81
CA TYR A 178 10.55 -7.62 -10.18
C TYR A 178 9.56 -7.18 -11.27
N ARG A 179 9.42 -8.00 -12.31
CA ARG A 179 8.47 -7.74 -13.40
C ARG A 179 7.02 -7.93 -12.94
N ALA A 180 6.77 -8.93 -12.07
CA ALA A 180 5.45 -9.13 -11.47
C ALA A 180 4.98 -7.92 -10.68
N LEU A 181 5.85 -7.32 -9.87
CA LEU A 181 5.57 -6.07 -9.15
C LEU A 181 5.29 -4.91 -10.11
N ALA A 182 6.08 -4.75 -11.18
CA ALA A 182 5.84 -3.73 -12.18
C ALA A 182 4.46 -3.91 -12.87
N ARG A 183 4.07 -5.15 -13.17
CA ARG A 183 2.76 -5.49 -13.73
C ARG A 183 1.64 -5.22 -12.73
N PHE A 184 1.83 -5.63 -11.48
CA PHE A 184 0.87 -5.39 -10.39
C PHE A 184 0.51 -3.91 -10.24
N ASN A 185 1.51 -3.03 -10.37
CA ASN A 185 1.31 -1.58 -10.32
C ASN A 185 0.89 -0.96 -11.68
N GLY A 186 0.90 -1.71 -12.78
CA GLY A 186 0.65 -1.18 -14.12
C GLY A 186 1.80 -0.36 -14.70
N SER A 187 3.01 -0.52 -14.18
CA SER A 187 4.21 0.26 -14.53
C SER A 187 5.29 -0.56 -15.25
N LEU A 188 4.90 -1.56 -16.05
CA LEU A 188 5.86 -2.32 -16.87
C LEU A 188 6.76 -1.39 -17.67
N GLY A 189 8.07 -1.66 -17.63
CA GLY A 189 9.09 -0.79 -18.24
C GLY A 189 9.65 0.27 -17.29
N SER A 190 9.06 0.50 -16.11
CA SER A 190 9.58 1.39 -15.08
C SER A 190 10.07 0.61 -13.86
N GLY A 191 11.29 0.90 -13.42
CA GLY A 191 11.86 0.32 -12.20
C GLY A 191 11.41 1.00 -10.90
N LYS A 192 10.73 2.13 -10.97
CA LYS A 192 10.43 2.96 -9.79
C LYS A 192 9.65 2.19 -8.72
N TYR A 193 8.55 1.57 -9.10
CA TYR A 193 7.71 0.83 -8.15
C TYR A 193 8.36 -0.48 -7.64
N PRO A 194 8.87 -1.38 -8.49
CA PRO A 194 9.55 -2.58 -8.00
C PRO A 194 10.71 -2.27 -7.08
N ASN A 195 11.52 -1.24 -7.39
CA ASN A 195 12.62 -0.83 -6.52
C ASN A 195 12.12 -0.31 -5.17
N ALA A 196 11.01 0.43 -5.13
CA ALA A 196 10.41 0.90 -3.88
C ALA A 196 9.97 -0.29 -3.00
N VAL A 197 9.24 -1.25 -3.56
CA VAL A 197 8.75 -2.43 -2.84
C VAL A 197 9.91 -3.31 -2.34
N LEU A 198 10.86 -3.65 -3.22
CA LEU A 198 12.01 -4.47 -2.85
C LEU A 198 12.96 -3.75 -1.91
N GLY A 199 13.05 -2.41 -2.00
CA GLY A 199 13.76 -1.57 -1.04
C GLY A 199 13.11 -1.60 0.34
N ALA A 200 11.77 -1.47 0.41
CA ALA A 200 11.02 -1.62 1.65
C ALA A 200 11.23 -3.01 2.28
N TRP A 201 11.10 -4.06 1.47
CA TRP A 201 11.37 -5.43 1.90
C TRP A 201 12.77 -5.57 2.50
N ARG A 202 13.83 -5.28 1.75
CA ARG A 202 15.22 -5.47 2.19
C ARG A 202 15.59 -4.65 3.43
N ASN A 203 15.14 -3.41 3.50
CA ASN A 203 15.57 -2.49 4.54
C ASN A 203 14.72 -2.58 5.82
N ARG A 204 13.49 -3.06 5.76
CA ARG A 204 12.55 -3.02 6.88
C ARG A 204 11.87 -4.35 7.22
N TRP A 205 11.63 -5.20 6.24
CA TRP A 205 10.78 -6.39 6.46
C TRP A 205 11.52 -7.72 6.36
N GLN A 206 12.75 -7.72 5.90
CA GLN A 206 13.55 -8.96 5.82
C GLN A 206 13.70 -9.60 7.22
N TRP A 207 13.47 -10.93 7.30
CA TRP A 207 13.56 -11.73 8.52
C TRP A 207 14.16 -13.10 8.19
N GLY A 208 15.11 -13.57 9.02
CA GLY A 208 15.87 -14.82 8.82
C GLY A 208 17.33 -14.52 8.76
#